data_fc7be0f409f92fdb0d37b045601a3150
#
_entry.id   fc7be0f409f92fdb0d37b045601a3150
#
_cell.length_a   1.000
_cell.length_b   1.000
_cell.length_c   1.000
_cell.angle_alpha   90.00
_cell.angle_beta   90.00
_cell.angle_gamma   90.00
#
_symmetry.space_group_name_H-M   'P 1'
#
loop_
_entity.id
_entity.type
_entity.pdbx_description
1 polymer ?
#
loop_
_entity_poly.entity_id
_entity_poly.type
_entity_poly.pdbx_seq_one_letter_code
_entity_poly.pdbx_strand_id
1 'polypeptide(L)'
;MINEEFASLLAAAQGGSEPAFSRLWRDVNPALLRYLRVIAPGSEEDLAAETWVQVVRGLRSFRGDEQAWRAWLFTTARRRAIDLARHRSRRPEAPLDDVAVAQLPRTEDSAEVAMEHLSTAAAIALVSELPRLQAEVILLRVVAGLDTESVARLLTKSPGAVRVAAHRGLRRLAQLTADTGVTL
;
A
#
# COMPACT_ATOMS: atom_id res chain seq x y z
N MET A 1 7.07 7.97 -14.09
CA MET A 1 7.95 9.15 -13.85
C MET A 1 9.32 8.80 -14.42
N ILE A 2 9.95 9.70 -15.19
CA ILE A 2 11.28 9.45 -15.76
C ILE A 2 12.30 9.60 -14.62
N ASN A 3 13.32 8.75 -14.57
CA ASN A 3 14.28 8.66 -13.46
C ASN A 3 14.94 10.02 -13.10
N GLU A 4 15.17 10.89 -14.08
CA GLU A 4 15.73 12.24 -13.85
C GLU A 4 14.74 13.19 -13.15
N GLU A 5 13.47 13.12 -13.48
CA GLU A 5 12.42 13.90 -12.82
C GLU A 5 12.28 13.49 -11.35
N PHE A 6 12.30 12.18 -11.05
CA PHE A 6 12.25 11.69 -9.67
C PHE A 6 13.48 12.13 -8.87
N ALA A 7 14.69 12.03 -9.45
CA ALA A 7 15.92 12.43 -8.77
C ALA A 7 15.92 13.92 -8.40
N SER A 8 15.46 14.78 -9.33
CA SER A 8 15.32 16.22 -9.09
C SER A 8 14.29 16.51 -8.00
N LEU A 9 13.13 15.83 -8.04
CA LEU A 9 12.07 15.98 -7.05
C LEU A 9 12.53 15.54 -5.66
N LEU A 10 13.21 14.40 -5.57
CA LEU A 10 13.79 13.89 -4.34
C LEU A 10 14.81 14.86 -3.75
N ALA A 11 15.74 15.37 -4.57
CA ALA A 11 16.74 16.32 -4.12
C ALA A 11 16.10 17.62 -3.57
N ALA A 12 15.09 18.15 -4.24
CA ALA A 12 14.35 19.30 -3.76
C ALA A 12 13.65 19.03 -2.42
N ALA A 13 12.99 17.88 -2.27
CA ALA A 13 12.34 17.47 -1.02
C ALA A 13 13.35 17.29 0.12
N GLN A 14 14.53 16.72 -0.16
CA GLN A 14 15.63 16.59 0.81
C GLN A 14 16.19 17.95 1.23
N GLY A 15 16.13 18.94 0.34
CA GLY A 15 16.48 20.34 0.60
C GLY A 15 15.42 21.13 1.40
N GLY A 16 14.28 20.49 1.71
CA GLY A 16 13.20 21.11 2.49
C GLY A 16 12.08 21.74 1.65
N SER A 17 12.02 21.48 0.34
CA SER A 17 10.92 21.93 -0.50
C SER A 17 9.62 21.19 -0.16
N GLU A 18 8.68 21.89 0.48
CA GLU A 18 7.35 21.36 0.79
C GLU A 18 6.55 20.96 -0.46
N PRO A 19 6.54 21.75 -1.57
CA PRO A 19 5.86 21.33 -2.80
C PRO A 19 6.41 20.03 -3.38
N ALA A 20 7.75 19.86 -3.34
CA ALA A 20 8.39 18.64 -3.82
C ALA A 20 8.02 17.42 -2.96
N PHE A 21 8.05 17.55 -1.63
CA PHE A 21 7.63 16.49 -0.73
C PHE A 21 6.14 16.17 -0.92
N SER A 22 5.28 17.18 -1.04
CA SER A 22 3.84 16.99 -1.28
C SER A 22 3.55 16.23 -2.57
N ARG A 23 4.39 16.40 -3.61
CA ARG A 23 4.27 15.63 -4.86
C ARG A 23 4.67 14.17 -4.65
N LEU A 24 5.79 13.89 -3.97
CA LEU A 24 6.20 12.53 -3.60
C LEU A 24 5.13 11.83 -2.75
N TRP A 25 4.54 12.55 -1.82
CA TRP A 25 3.48 12.05 -0.96
C TRP A 25 2.22 11.69 -1.78
N ARG A 26 1.73 12.61 -2.60
CA ARG A 26 0.51 12.41 -3.41
C ARG A 26 0.64 11.26 -4.40
N ASP A 27 1.83 11.03 -4.94
CA ASP A 27 2.09 9.93 -5.88
C ASP A 27 1.97 8.55 -5.23
N VAL A 28 2.39 8.40 -3.97
CA VAL A 28 2.51 7.07 -3.34
C VAL A 28 1.44 6.82 -2.28
N ASN A 29 0.93 7.87 -1.61
CA ASN A 29 0.01 7.71 -0.49
C ASN A 29 -1.29 6.95 -0.81
N PRO A 30 -1.95 7.14 -1.97
CA PRO A 30 -3.12 6.35 -2.32
C PRO A 30 -2.81 4.84 -2.42
N ALA A 31 -1.66 4.49 -2.99
CA ALA A 31 -1.20 3.10 -3.08
C ALA A 31 -0.87 2.52 -1.69
N LEU A 32 -0.24 3.32 -0.82
CA LEU A 32 0.05 2.96 0.57
C LEU A 32 -1.22 2.64 1.35
N LEU A 33 -2.24 3.50 1.27
CA LEU A 33 -3.53 3.29 1.95
C LEU A 33 -4.23 2.03 1.45
N ARG A 34 -4.26 1.79 0.12
CA ARG A 34 -4.83 0.55 -0.44
C ARG A 34 -4.12 -0.69 0.07
N TYR A 35 -2.78 -0.66 0.13
CA TYR A 35 -1.98 -1.74 0.68
C TYR A 35 -2.31 -2.00 2.15
N LEU A 36 -2.29 -0.96 2.98
CA LEU A 36 -2.54 -1.07 4.41
C LEU A 36 -3.97 -1.51 4.73
N ARG A 37 -4.95 -1.11 3.94
CA ARG A 37 -6.35 -1.55 4.10
C ARG A 37 -6.51 -3.06 4.02
N VAL A 38 -5.70 -3.75 3.20
CA VAL A 38 -5.71 -5.22 3.10
C VAL A 38 -4.84 -5.87 4.20
N ILE A 39 -3.69 -5.28 4.52
CA ILE A 39 -2.71 -5.91 5.41
C ILE A 39 -3.03 -5.67 6.90
N ALA A 40 -3.63 -4.54 7.22
CA ALA A 40 -3.98 -4.12 8.57
C ALA A 40 -5.31 -3.33 8.58
N PRO A 41 -6.44 -3.98 8.25
CA PRO A 41 -7.73 -3.32 8.16
C PRO A 41 -8.10 -2.60 9.47
N GLY A 42 -8.70 -1.41 9.34
CA GLY A 42 -9.08 -0.55 10.46
C GLY A 42 -7.93 0.17 11.15
N SER A 43 -6.71 0.10 10.60
CA SER A 43 -5.54 0.83 11.10
C SER A 43 -4.73 1.47 9.96
N GLU A 44 -5.31 1.52 8.77
CA GLU A 44 -4.61 1.96 7.56
C GLU A 44 -4.14 3.41 7.64
N GLU A 45 -4.95 4.31 8.17
CA GLU A 45 -4.63 5.74 8.27
C GLU A 45 -3.55 6.00 9.32
N ASP A 46 -3.66 5.39 10.50
CA ASP A 46 -2.68 5.51 11.57
C ASP A 46 -1.32 4.95 11.13
N LEU A 47 -1.30 3.77 10.51
CA LEU A 47 -0.08 3.16 10.01
C LEU A 47 0.54 3.93 8.84
N ALA A 48 -0.29 4.55 7.99
CA ALA A 48 0.20 5.43 6.93
C ALA A 48 0.86 6.67 7.53
N ALA A 49 0.21 7.32 8.50
CA ALA A 49 0.77 8.48 9.21
C ALA A 49 2.09 8.14 9.90
N GLU A 50 2.17 7.02 10.64
CA GLU A 50 3.41 6.55 11.26
C GLU A 50 4.50 6.25 10.22
N THR A 51 4.13 5.66 9.09
CA THR A 51 5.05 5.39 7.97
C THR A 51 5.64 6.69 7.46
N TRP A 52 4.81 7.70 7.20
CA TRP A 52 5.27 8.99 6.72
C TRP A 52 6.15 9.73 7.73
N VAL A 53 5.87 9.64 9.03
CA VAL A 53 6.76 10.17 10.07
C VAL A 53 8.16 9.55 9.97
N GLN A 54 8.26 8.24 9.76
CA GLN A 54 9.57 7.57 9.58
C GLN A 54 10.25 7.98 8.28
N VAL A 55 9.47 8.10 7.21
CA VAL A 55 9.97 8.53 5.90
C VAL A 55 10.55 9.95 5.99
N VAL A 56 9.85 10.88 6.61
CA VAL A 56 10.33 12.27 6.82
C VAL A 56 11.64 12.28 7.61
N ARG A 57 11.72 11.49 8.68
CA ARG A 57 12.96 11.38 9.49
C ARG A 57 14.14 10.83 8.70
N GLY A 58 13.89 9.88 7.80
CA GLY A 58 14.93 9.25 6.99
C GLY A 58 15.19 9.92 5.63
N LEU A 59 14.36 10.88 5.23
CA LEU A 59 14.36 11.45 3.88
C LEU A 59 15.73 12.03 3.49
N ARG A 60 16.35 12.81 4.37
CA ARG A 60 17.64 13.44 4.09
C ARG A 60 18.77 12.45 3.83
N SER A 61 18.72 11.28 4.43
CA SER A 61 19.72 10.22 4.29
C SER A 61 19.39 9.22 3.19
N PHE A 62 18.17 9.25 2.65
CA PHE A 62 17.76 8.30 1.61
C PHE A 62 18.60 8.51 0.33
N ARG A 63 19.03 7.40 -0.28
CA ARG A 63 19.73 7.35 -1.57
C ARG A 63 19.12 6.22 -2.39
N GLY A 64 18.71 6.50 -3.61
CA GLY A 64 18.14 5.51 -4.52
C GLY A 64 17.25 6.15 -5.58
N ASP A 65 16.80 5.32 -6.48
CA ASP A 65 15.83 5.66 -7.52
C ASP A 65 14.38 5.55 -7.01
N GLU A 66 13.43 5.74 -7.91
CA GLU A 66 11.99 5.65 -7.59
C GLU A 66 11.59 4.24 -7.09
N GLN A 67 12.16 3.18 -7.66
CA GLN A 67 11.90 1.81 -7.21
C GLN A 67 12.42 1.58 -5.78
N ALA A 68 13.60 2.05 -5.48
CA ALA A 68 14.17 1.99 -4.13
C ALA A 68 13.35 2.83 -3.13
N TRP A 69 12.86 4.00 -3.55
CA TRP A 69 11.96 4.85 -2.77
C TRP A 69 10.67 4.13 -2.40
N ARG A 70 9.96 3.58 -3.39
CA ARG A 70 8.74 2.80 -3.18
C ARG A 70 9.01 1.58 -2.29
N ALA A 71 10.08 0.82 -2.58
CA ALA A 71 10.46 -0.35 -1.79
C ALA A 71 10.74 0.01 -0.32
N TRP A 72 11.44 1.11 -0.05
CA TRP A 72 11.70 1.58 1.30
C TRP A 72 10.42 1.95 2.05
N LEU A 73 9.53 2.70 1.40
CA LEU A 73 8.26 3.13 1.99
C LEU A 73 7.37 1.92 2.33
N PHE A 74 7.16 1.00 1.39
CA PHE A 74 6.33 -0.19 1.63
C PHE A 74 6.99 -1.17 2.63
N THR A 75 8.32 -1.24 2.69
CA THR A 75 9.02 -2.01 3.73
C THR A 75 8.76 -1.42 5.11
N THR A 76 8.79 -0.09 5.23
CA THR A 76 8.51 0.62 6.47
C THR A 76 7.07 0.39 6.92
N ALA A 77 6.10 0.54 6.02
CA ALA A 77 4.70 0.28 6.27
C ALA A 77 4.42 -1.16 6.72
N ARG A 78 5.02 -2.14 6.02
CA ARG A 78 4.89 -3.55 6.37
C ARG A 78 5.43 -3.86 7.76
N ARG A 79 6.59 -3.30 8.11
CA ARG A 79 7.16 -3.47 9.46
C ARG A 79 6.20 -2.95 10.53
N ARG A 80 5.63 -1.76 10.35
CA ARG A 80 4.64 -1.19 11.26
C ARG A 80 3.40 -2.07 11.39
N ALA A 81 2.87 -2.58 10.29
CA ALA A 81 1.72 -3.49 10.32
C ALA A 81 2.04 -4.81 11.06
N ILE A 82 3.22 -5.37 10.88
CA ILE A 82 3.66 -6.58 11.61
C ILE A 82 3.81 -6.28 13.11
N ASP A 83 4.41 -5.15 13.47
CA ASP A 83 4.62 -4.78 14.87
C ASP A 83 3.28 -4.54 15.57
N LEU A 84 2.32 -3.88 14.92
CA LEU A 84 0.95 -3.73 15.41
C LEU A 84 0.27 -5.09 15.64
N ALA A 85 0.36 -5.99 14.65
CA ALA A 85 -0.22 -7.33 14.79
C ALA A 85 0.39 -8.12 15.95
N ARG A 86 1.71 -8.02 16.14
CA ARG A 86 2.41 -8.64 17.29
C ARG A 86 1.99 -8.01 18.62
N HIS A 87 1.80 -6.69 18.65
CA HIS A 87 1.35 -6.00 19.86
C HIS A 87 -0.05 -6.44 20.25
N ARG A 88 -0.98 -6.49 19.30
CA ARG A 88 -2.35 -6.96 19.52
C ARG A 88 -2.41 -8.43 19.98
N SER A 89 -1.57 -9.31 19.40
CA SER A 89 -1.54 -10.73 19.81
C SER A 89 -0.96 -10.97 21.21
N ARG A 90 -0.13 -10.05 21.74
CA ARG A 90 0.43 -10.14 23.10
C ARG A 90 -0.49 -9.55 24.18
N ARG A 91 -1.43 -8.72 23.80
CA ARG A 91 -2.47 -8.13 24.64
C ARG A 91 -3.82 -8.51 24.04
N PRO A 92 -4.42 -9.64 24.43
CA PRO A 92 -5.81 -9.91 24.12
C PRO A 92 -6.65 -8.95 24.98
N GLU A 93 -6.79 -7.72 24.54
CA GLU A 93 -7.77 -6.80 25.10
C GLU A 93 -9.15 -7.25 24.64
N ALA A 94 -10.13 -7.11 25.55
CA ALA A 94 -11.53 -7.36 25.32
C ALA A 94 -11.99 -6.71 23.98
N PRO A 95 -13.03 -7.27 23.33
CA PRO A 95 -13.53 -6.72 22.08
C PRO A 95 -13.74 -5.23 22.27
N LEU A 96 -12.98 -4.41 21.54
CA LEU A 96 -13.38 -3.03 21.33
C LEU A 96 -14.73 -3.13 20.63
N ASP A 97 -15.78 -2.67 21.31
CA ASP A 97 -17.07 -2.44 20.68
C ASP A 97 -16.82 -1.79 19.31
N ASP A 98 -17.48 -2.31 18.30
CA ASP A 98 -17.52 -1.75 16.95
C ASP A 98 -17.91 -0.27 17.05
N VAL A 99 -16.92 0.58 17.30
CA VAL A 99 -17.07 2.01 17.05
C VAL A 99 -17.10 2.10 15.54
N ALA A 100 -18.31 2.11 15.01
CA ALA A 100 -18.56 2.49 13.64
C ALA A 100 -17.79 3.79 13.40
N VAL A 101 -16.66 3.69 12.69
CA VAL A 101 -15.92 4.86 12.25
C VAL A 101 -16.88 5.63 11.37
N ALA A 102 -17.43 6.69 11.93
CA ALA A 102 -18.28 7.63 11.21
C ALA A 102 -17.46 8.07 9.98
N GLN A 103 -17.96 7.70 8.81
CA GLN A 103 -17.41 8.15 7.54
C GLN A 103 -17.48 9.68 7.57
N LEU A 104 -16.34 10.33 7.72
CA LEU A 104 -16.25 11.77 7.50
C LEU A 104 -16.82 12.08 6.11
N PRO A 105 -17.70 13.08 5.97
CA PRO A 105 -18.24 13.44 4.68
C PRO A 105 -17.09 13.83 3.76
N ARG A 106 -16.92 13.04 2.70
CA ARG A 106 -16.00 13.37 1.62
C ARG A 106 -16.55 14.57 0.89
N THR A 107 -15.72 15.58 0.72
CA THR A 107 -15.97 16.71 -0.16
C THR A 107 -16.41 16.22 -1.53
N GLU A 108 -17.37 16.91 -2.13
CA GLU A 108 -18.06 16.58 -3.37
C GLU A 108 -17.07 16.22 -4.51
N ASP A 109 -16.90 14.93 -4.69
CA ASP A 109 -16.19 14.37 -5.84
C ASP A 109 -17.24 14.13 -6.94
N SER A 110 -16.86 14.42 -8.20
CA SER A 110 -17.70 14.19 -9.37
C SER A 110 -18.15 12.72 -9.43
N ALA A 111 -19.27 12.42 -10.12
CA ALA A 111 -19.80 11.06 -10.26
C ALA A 111 -18.75 10.07 -10.80
N GLU A 112 -17.79 10.55 -11.59
CA GLU A 112 -16.68 9.81 -12.15
C GLU A 112 -15.68 9.35 -11.08
N VAL A 113 -15.34 10.24 -10.14
CA VAL A 113 -14.48 9.93 -8.98
C VAL A 113 -15.19 8.98 -8.02
N ALA A 114 -16.50 9.13 -7.81
CA ALA A 114 -17.30 8.21 -7.00
C ALA A 114 -17.34 6.79 -7.61
N MET A 115 -17.48 6.66 -8.92
CA MET A 115 -17.42 5.36 -9.61
C MET A 115 -16.03 4.72 -9.55
N GLU A 116 -14.96 5.49 -9.69
CA GLU A 116 -13.58 5.01 -9.55
C GLU A 116 -13.31 4.51 -8.12
N HIS A 117 -13.83 5.18 -7.11
CA HIS A 117 -13.73 4.75 -5.72
C HIS A 117 -14.51 3.47 -5.44
N LEU A 118 -15.70 3.29 -6.01
CA LEU A 118 -16.48 2.05 -5.88
C LEU A 118 -15.77 0.88 -6.55
N SER A 119 -15.24 1.06 -7.75
CA SER A 119 -14.43 0.05 -8.46
C SER A 119 -13.18 -0.32 -7.66
N THR A 120 -12.49 0.67 -7.08
CA THR A 120 -11.32 0.44 -6.24
C THR A 120 -11.68 -0.31 -4.96
N ALA A 121 -12.79 -0.01 -4.31
CA ALA A 121 -13.24 -0.70 -3.10
C ALA A 121 -13.61 -2.16 -3.38
N ALA A 122 -14.30 -2.42 -4.48
CA ALA A 122 -14.62 -3.77 -4.93
C ALA A 122 -13.35 -4.58 -5.24
N ALA A 123 -12.38 -3.99 -5.95
CA ALA A 123 -11.10 -4.64 -6.23
C ALA A 123 -10.31 -4.96 -4.94
N ILE A 124 -10.30 -4.06 -3.96
CA ILE A 124 -9.67 -4.29 -2.65
C ILE A 124 -10.36 -5.43 -1.91
N ALA A 125 -11.70 -5.50 -1.93
CA ALA A 125 -12.46 -6.57 -1.31
C ALA A 125 -12.07 -7.93 -1.92
N LEU A 126 -12.02 -8.06 -3.25
CA LEU A 126 -11.59 -9.27 -3.95
C LEU A 126 -10.15 -9.67 -3.60
N VAL A 127 -9.22 -8.71 -3.52
CA VAL A 127 -7.84 -8.99 -3.11
C VAL A 127 -7.78 -9.49 -1.66
N SER A 128 -8.65 -9.00 -0.79
CA SER A 128 -8.72 -9.43 0.62
C SER A 128 -9.16 -10.88 0.79
N GLU A 129 -9.85 -11.46 -0.20
CA GLU A 129 -10.24 -12.88 -0.20
C GLU A 129 -9.10 -13.84 -0.59
N LEU A 130 -8.00 -13.29 -1.08
CA LEU A 130 -6.84 -14.11 -1.46
C LEU A 130 -6.07 -14.60 -0.22
N PRO A 131 -5.37 -15.76 -0.31
CA PRO A 131 -4.37 -16.11 0.67
C PRO A 131 -3.36 -14.96 0.87
N ARG A 132 -3.03 -14.65 2.13
CA ARG A 132 -2.25 -13.47 2.53
C ARG A 132 -1.02 -13.19 1.64
N LEU A 133 -0.21 -14.21 1.34
CA LEU A 133 0.97 -14.04 0.49
C LEU A 133 0.60 -13.61 -0.94
N GLN A 134 -0.47 -14.15 -1.51
CA GLN A 134 -0.91 -13.80 -2.85
C GLN A 134 -1.45 -12.37 -2.89
N ALA A 135 -2.28 -11.99 -1.92
CA ALA A 135 -2.77 -10.62 -1.76
C ALA A 135 -1.60 -9.63 -1.65
N GLU A 136 -0.65 -9.90 -0.74
CA GLU A 136 0.48 -9.02 -0.49
C GLU A 136 1.38 -8.87 -1.72
N VAL A 137 1.64 -9.96 -2.45
CA VAL A 137 2.41 -9.93 -3.70
C VAL A 137 1.70 -9.11 -4.78
N ILE A 138 0.39 -9.29 -4.96
CA ILE A 138 -0.38 -8.53 -5.96
C ILE A 138 -0.37 -7.04 -5.62
N LEU A 139 -0.64 -6.67 -4.37
CA LEU A 139 -0.63 -5.28 -3.94
C LEU A 139 0.74 -4.63 -4.17
N LEU A 140 1.81 -5.31 -3.82
CA LEU A 140 3.17 -4.77 -3.99
C LEU A 140 3.57 -4.68 -5.46
N ARG A 141 3.14 -5.64 -6.31
CA ARG A 141 3.45 -5.63 -7.75
C ARG A 141 2.60 -4.65 -8.55
N VAL A 142 1.29 -4.64 -8.31
CA VAL A 142 0.32 -3.91 -9.14
C VAL A 142 0.05 -2.52 -8.55
N VAL A 143 -0.23 -2.44 -7.25
CA VAL A 143 -0.62 -1.17 -6.61
C VAL A 143 0.60 -0.33 -6.23
N ALA A 144 1.64 -0.95 -5.66
CA ALA A 144 2.87 -0.24 -5.30
C ALA A 144 3.86 -0.10 -6.47
N GLY A 145 3.67 -0.81 -7.58
CA GLY A 145 4.53 -0.75 -8.77
C GLY A 145 5.95 -1.31 -8.55
N LEU A 146 6.13 -2.20 -7.57
CA LEU A 146 7.44 -2.77 -7.27
C LEU A 146 7.80 -3.91 -8.25
N ASP A 147 9.08 -4.01 -8.62
CA ASP A 147 9.59 -5.14 -9.38
C ASP A 147 9.64 -6.44 -8.54
N THR A 148 9.83 -7.59 -9.21
CA THR A 148 9.82 -8.91 -8.56
C THR A 148 10.92 -9.05 -7.51
N GLU A 149 12.09 -8.51 -7.78
CA GLU A 149 13.26 -8.57 -6.91
C GLU A 149 13.05 -7.74 -5.64
N SER A 150 12.49 -6.55 -5.77
CA SER A 150 12.13 -5.68 -4.63
C SER A 150 11.07 -6.32 -3.76
N VAL A 151 10.02 -6.90 -4.35
CA VAL A 151 9.00 -7.66 -3.60
C VAL A 151 9.60 -8.87 -2.91
N ALA A 152 10.49 -9.61 -3.57
CA ALA A 152 11.17 -10.77 -3.00
C ALA A 152 11.99 -10.39 -1.75
N ARG A 153 12.78 -9.30 -1.85
CA ARG A 153 13.53 -8.75 -0.70
C ARG A 153 12.60 -8.30 0.42
N LEU A 154 11.54 -7.55 0.10
CA LEU A 154 10.58 -7.03 1.06
C LEU A 154 9.85 -8.15 1.82
N LEU A 155 9.45 -9.20 1.13
CA LEU A 155 8.74 -10.34 1.71
C LEU A 155 9.66 -11.43 2.27
N THR A 156 10.98 -11.32 2.08
CA THR A 156 11.96 -12.35 2.44
C THR A 156 11.62 -13.69 1.75
N LYS A 157 11.38 -13.62 0.44
CA LYS A 157 11.05 -14.76 -0.44
C LYS A 157 11.99 -14.80 -1.63
N SER A 158 12.03 -15.93 -2.33
CA SER A 158 12.73 -15.98 -3.62
C SER A 158 11.92 -15.30 -4.73
N PRO A 159 12.57 -14.75 -5.76
CA PRO A 159 11.86 -14.18 -6.93
C PRO A 159 10.94 -15.20 -7.61
N GLY A 160 11.32 -16.49 -7.63
CA GLY A 160 10.48 -17.59 -8.13
C GLY A 160 9.20 -17.75 -7.32
N ALA A 161 9.28 -17.70 -5.98
CA ALA A 161 8.10 -17.78 -5.12
C ALA A 161 7.17 -16.59 -5.33
N VAL A 162 7.71 -15.38 -5.54
CA VAL A 162 6.93 -14.17 -5.85
C VAL A 162 6.20 -14.34 -7.18
N ARG A 163 6.87 -14.82 -8.24
CA ARG A 163 6.23 -15.07 -9.55
C ARG A 163 5.09 -16.09 -9.45
N VAL A 164 5.31 -17.18 -8.72
CA VAL A 164 4.28 -18.22 -8.50
C VAL A 164 3.10 -17.66 -7.71
N ALA A 165 3.34 -16.90 -6.65
CA ALA A 165 2.30 -16.30 -5.84
C ALA A 165 1.48 -15.27 -6.66
N ALA A 166 2.14 -14.43 -7.46
CA ALA A 166 1.47 -13.50 -8.37
C ALA A 166 0.57 -14.22 -9.37
N HIS A 167 1.10 -15.26 -10.06
CA HIS A 167 0.34 -16.03 -11.03
C HIS A 167 -0.91 -16.69 -10.40
N ARG A 168 -0.74 -17.36 -9.25
CA ARG A 168 -1.85 -18.00 -8.54
C ARG A 168 -2.90 -17.01 -8.06
N GLY A 169 -2.45 -15.86 -7.53
CA GLY A 169 -3.34 -14.80 -7.07
C GLY A 169 -4.15 -14.20 -8.21
N LEU A 170 -3.51 -13.87 -9.35
CA LEU A 170 -4.21 -13.35 -10.53
C LEU A 170 -5.23 -14.34 -11.09
N ARG A 171 -4.88 -15.65 -11.16
CA ARG A 171 -5.85 -16.68 -11.57
C ARG A 171 -7.05 -16.75 -10.62
N ARG A 172 -6.82 -16.66 -9.31
CA ARG A 172 -7.91 -16.69 -8.34
C ARG A 172 -8.78 -15.44 -8.43
N LEU A 173 -8.19 -14.26 -8.63
CA LEU A 173 -8.96 -13.02 -8.88
C LEU A 173 -9.83 -13.15 -10.13
N ALA A 174 -9.30 -13.68 -11.23
CA ALA A 174 -10.07 -13.89 -12.45
C ALA A 174 -11.25 -14.86 -12.23
N GLN A 175 -11.12 -15.86 -11.37
CA GLN A 175 -12.23 -16.72 -10.97
C GLN A 175 -13.28 -15.98 -10.15
N LEU A 176 -12.86 -15.25 -9.13
CA LEU A 176 -13.75 -14.46 -8.27
C LEU A 176 -14.52 -13.39 -9.06
N THR A 177 -13.88 -12.72 -10.03
CA THR A 177 -14.55 -11.74 -10.90
C THR A 177 -15.58 -12.40 -11.81
N ALA A 178 -15.30 -13.59 -12.36
CA ALA A 178 -16.24 -14.32 -13.18
C ALA A 178 -17.48 -14.75 -12.38
N ASP A 179 -17.30 -15.17 -11.12
CA ASP A 179 -18.38 -15.62 -10.24
C ASP A 179 -19.25 -14.44 -9.72
N THR A 180 -18.66 -13.26 -9.57
CA THR A 180 -19.36 -12.06 -9.05
C THR A 180 -19.96 -11.17 -10.14
N GLY A 181 -19.70 -11.44 -11.42
CA GLY A 181 -20.17 -10.62 -12.55
C GLY A 181 -19.58 -9.20 -12.58
N VAL A 182 -18.55 -8.94 -11.80
CA VAL A 182 -17.85 -7.64 -11.77
C VAL A 182 -16.83 -7.61 -12.91
N THR A 183 -17.05 -6.73 -13.89
CA THR A 183 -16.04 -6.41 -14.92
C THR A 183 -15.03 -5.43 -14.32
N LEU A 184 -13.76 -5.80 -14.33
CA LEU A 184 -12.64 -4.94 -13.88
C LEU A 184 -12.30 -3.92 -14.96
#